data_82d198a7418bf9259b0be6b90c9ac3d4
#
_entry.id   82d198a7418bf9259b0be6b90c9ac3d4
#
_cell.length_a   1.000
_cell.length_b   1.000
_cell.length_c   1.000
_cell.angle_alpha   90.00
_cell.angle_beta   90.00
_cell.angle_gamma   90.00
#
_symmetry.space_group_name_H-M   'P 1'
#
loop_
_entity.id
_entity.type
_entity.pdbx_description
1 polymer ?
#
loop_
_entity_poly.entity_id
_entity_poly.type
_entity_poly.pdbx_seq_one_letter_code
_entity_poly.pdbx_strand_id
1 'polypeptide(L)'
;MSASYISDSFTTGLPMTWSQDKLQKIIQGEILTEMGSHTSWGGCVTAWMYLPLVRQQVFSQITDYPRWVQYFPDITKSEVLQKRGEVKRLYQAAQKAFLFFTAHVEIYLSVIEELGQRVQFRLEKGTFHDFSAELHLQDYANGTLLTYTVKATPNIPIPSIFIQQAMNFELPTNMRKMRQVICTSQ
;
A
#
# COMPACT_ATOMS: atom_id res chain seq x y z
N MET A 1 -17.91 30.09 11.41
CA MET A 1 -16.52 29.68 11.05
C MET A 1 -16.59 28.31 10.39
N SER A 2 -16.56 28.28 9.05
CA SER A 2 -16.69 27.03 8.28
C SER A 2 -15.32 26.39 8.18
N ALA A 3 -15.18 25.18 8.75
CA ALA A 3 -14.03 24.33 8.52
C ALA A 3 -14.11 23.79 7.09
N SER A 4 -13.22 24.25 6.23
CA SER A 4 -13.02 23.71 4.89
C SER A 4 -12.39 22.32 5.02
N TYR A 5 -13.20 21.28 4.81
CA TYR A 5 -12.71 19.94 4.56
C TYR A 5 -11.95 19.95 3.23
N ILE A 6 -10.61 19.89 3.30
CA ILE A 6 -9.81 19.57 2.13
C ILE A 6 -10.09 18.09 1.85
N SER A 7 -10.92 17.83 0.85
CA SER A 7 -11.08 16.47 0.31
C SER A 7 -9.80 16.12 -0.43
N ASP A 8 -8.91 15.37 0.22
CA ASP A 8 -7.82 14.66 -0.44
C ASP A 8 -8.46 13.62 -1.40
N SER A 9 -8.65 14.03 -2.64
CA SER A 9 -9.17 13.14 -3.67
C SER A 9 -8.09 12.12 -4.05
N PHE A 10 -8.14 10.95 -3.39
CA PHE A 10 -7.46 9.77 -3.91
C PHE A 10 -8.12 9.38 -5.24
N THR A 11 -7.34 9.29 -6.30
CA THR A 11 -7.85 8.86 -7.60
C THR A 11 -8.22 7.38 -7.50
N THR A 12 -9.49 7.11 -7.23
CA THR A 12 -10.05 5.76 -7.13
C THR A 12 -10.38 5.25 -8.52
N GLY A 13 -9.64 4.26 -8.98
CA GLY A 13 -9.92 3.56 -10.24
C GLY A 13 -8.77 3.55 -11.24
N LEU A 14 -9.03 2.90 -12.38
CA LEU A 14 -8.15 3.01 -13.54
C LEU A 14 -8.12 4.47 -14.00
N PRO A 15 -6.95 5.06 -14.22
CA PRO A 15 -6.89 6.35 -14.89
C PRO A 15 -7.60 6.23 -16.23
N MET A 16 -8.60 7.09 -16.49
CA MET A 16 -9.42 7.06 -17.73
C MET A 16 -8.58 7.19 -19.03
N THR A 17 -7.27 7.37 -18.92
CA THR A 17 -6.32 7.60 -20.01
C THR A 17 -5.39 6.40 -20.29
N TRP A 18 -5.61 5.24 -19.68
CA TRP A 18 -4.72 4.10 -19.92
C TRP A 18 -4.93 3.51 -21.32
N SER A 19 -3.80 3.33 -22.03
CA SER A 19 -3.79 2.67 -23.32
C SER A 19 -4.13 1.18 -23.19
N GLN A 20 -4.63 0.57 -24.27
CA GLN A 20 -4.91 -0.87 -24.33
C GLN A 20 -3.66 -1.71 -23.99
N ASP A 21 -2.47 -1.25 -24.39
CA ASP A 21 -1.20 -1.90 -24.06
C ASP A 21 -0.95 -1.95 -22.55
N LYS A 22 -1.18 -0.86 -21.81
CA LYS A 22 -1.07 -0.83 -20.34
C LYS A 22 -2.07 -1.78 -19.68
N LEU A 23 -3.30 -1.82 -20.18
CA LEU A 23 -4.35 -2.70 -19.67
C LEU A 23 -3.99 -4.17 -19.89
N GLN A 24 -3.42 -4.52 -21.05
CA GLN A 24 -2.95 -5.89 -21.29
C GLN A 24 -1.80 -6.28 -20.37
N LYS A 25 -0.81 -5.42 -20.18
CA LYS A 25 0.33 -5.66 -19.28
C LYS A 25 -0.11 -5.96 -17.86
N ILE A 26 -1.04 -5.19 -17.32
CA ILE A 26 -1.51 -5.40 -15.96
C ILE A 26 -2.27 -6.73 -15.81
N ILE A 27 -3.09 -7.12 -16.79
CA ILE A 27 -3.77 -8.41 -16.82
C ILE A 27 -2.76 -9.56 -16.87
N GLN A 28 -1.65 -9.39 -17.58
CA GLN A 28 -0.55 -10.35 -17.66
C GLN A 28 0.26 -10.43 -16.36
N GLY A 29 -0.02 -9.58 -15.36
CA GLY A 29 0.57 -9.60 -14.03
C GLY A 29 1.70 -8.61 -13.82
N GLU A 30 1.90 -7.66 -14.75
CA GLU A 30 2.80 -6.55 -14.50
C GLU A 30 2.26 -5.65 -13.39
N ILE A 31 3.16 -5.12 -12.58
CA ILE A 31 2.86 -4.09 -11.59
C ILE A 31 3.16 -2.74 -12.23
N LEU A 32 2.15 -1.91 -12.35
CA LEU A 32 2.32 -0.54 -12.84
C LEU A 32 2.43 0.40 -11.65
N THR A 33 3.31 1.39 -11.74
CA THR A 33 3.49 2.38 -10.67
C THR A 33 3.53 3.79 -11.22
N GLU A 34 3.03 4.73 -10.44
CA GLU A 34 3.10 6.15 -10.71
C GLU A 34 3.52 6.88 -9.45
N MET A 35 4.49 7.78 -9.60
CA MET A 35 4.98 8.61 -8.49
C MET A 35 4.27 9.95 -8.49
N GLY A 36 3.88 10.40 -7.31
CA GLY A 36 3.31 11.72 -7.06
C GLY A 36 4.17 12.55 -6.10
N SER A 37 3.89 13.83 -6.05
CA SER A 37 4.43 14.71 -5.01
C SER A 37 3.63 14.56 -3.71
N HIS A 38 4.31 14.71 -2.56
CA HIS A 38 3.67 14.72 -1.26
C HIS A 38 4.20 15.86 -0.40
N THR A 39 5.43 15.72 0.13
CA THR A 39 6.11 16.78 0.87
C THR A 39 7.50 17.02 0.29
N SER A 40 8.24 18.02 0.79
CA SER A 40 9.58 18.34 0.30
C SER A 40 10.60 17.21 0.46
N TRP A 41 10.41 16.29 1.42
CA TRP A 41 11.25 15.09 1.62
C TRP A 41 10.43 13.81 1.82
N GLY A 42 9.15 13.86 1.53
CA GLY A 42 8.26 12.70 1.51
C GLY A 42 8.00 12.20 0.11
N GLY A 43 7.32 11.08 0.01
CA GLY A 43 6.95 10.48 -1.26
C GLY A 43 5.49 10.05 -1.31
N CYS A 44 4.96 10.04 -2.52
CA CYS A 44 3.68 9.43 -2.85
C CYS A 44 3.89 8.47 -4.00
N VAL A 45 3.33 7.28 -3.89
CA VAL A 45 3.33 6.29 -4.98
C VAL A 45 2.00 5.59 -5.04
N THR A 46 1.52 5.38 -6.26
CA THR A 46 0.37 4.52 -6.53
C THR A 46 0.84 3.34 -7.37
N ALA A 47 0.44 2.14 -6.96
CA ALA A 47 0.72 0.89 -7.67
C ALA A 47 -0.59 0.20 -8.02
N TRP A 48 -0.63 -0.41 -9.20
CA TRP A 48 -1.77 -1.18 -9.69
C TRP A 48 -1.36 -2.61 -9.96
N MET A 49 -2.21 -3.54 -9.55
CA MET A 49 -1.98 -4.96 -9.67
C MET A 49 -3.28 -5.68 -10.01
N TYR A 50 -3.26 -6.55 -11.02
CA TYR A 50 -4.35 -7.44 -11.31
C TYR A 50 -4.19 -8.79 -10.61
N LEU A 51 -5.27 -9.26 -9.99
CA LEU A 51 -5.38 -10.55 -9.32
C LEU A 51 -6.51 -11.35 -9.99
N PRO A 52 -6.24 -12.55 -10.53
CA PRO A 52 -7.26 -13.42 -11.14
C PRO A 52 -8.13 -14.11 -10.08
N LEU A 53 -8.65 -13.37 -9.14
CA LEU A 53 -9.45 -13.80 -7.99
C LEU A 53 -10.62 -12.85 -7.79
N VAL A 54 -11.74 -13.36 -7.29
CA VAL A 54 -12.88 -12.51 -6.94
C VAL A 54 -12.54 -11.58 -5.78
N ARG A 55 -13.14 -10.41 -5.78
CA ARG A 55 -12.83 -9.32 -4.87
C ARG A 55 -12.89 -9.68 -3.39
N GLN A 56 -13.87 -10.52 -2.99
CA GLN A 56 -13.96 -10.98 -1.61
C GLN A 56 -12.76 -11.84 -1.18
N GLN A 57 -12.26 -12.70 -2.08
CA GLN A 57 -11.08 -13.50 -1.79
C GLN A 57 -9.83 -12.61 -1.62
N VAL A 58 -9.66 -11.63 -2.51
CA VAL A 58 -8.58 -10.66 -2.39
C VAL A 58 -8.69 -9.87 -1.09
N PHE A 59 -9.89 -9.37 -0.78
CA PHE A 59 -10.14 -8.61 0.44
C PHE A 59 -9.80 -9.40 1.70
N SER A 60 -10.22 -10.66 1.80
CA SER A 60 -9.90 -11.52 2.95
C SER A 60 -8.39 -11.72 3.13
N GLN A 61 -7.64 -11.83 2.02
CA GLN A 61 -6.19 -12.00 2.05
C GLN A 61 -5.46 -10.73 2.51
N ILE A 62 -5.84 -9.56 1.98
CA ILE A 62 -5.16 -8.29 2.33
C ILE A 62 -5.53 -7.79 3.73
N THR A 63 -6.66 -8.22 4.29
CA THR A 63 -7.10 -7.89 5.67
C THR A 63 -6.64 -8.89 6.72
N ASP A 64 -5.92 -9.94 6.32
CA ASP A 64 -5.14 -10.80 7.20
C ASP A 64 -3.78 -10.13 7.49
N TYR A 65 -3.79 -9.13 8.37
CA TYR A 65 -2.62 -8.27 8.64
C TYR A 65 -1.39 -9.01 9.16
N PRO A 66 -1.48 -10.06 10.01
CA PRO A 66 -0.32 -10.86 10.39
C PRO A 66 0.44 -11.44 9.19
N ARG A 67 -0.27 -11.65 8.08
CA ARG A 67 0.30 -12.20 6.85
C ARG A 67 1.13 -11.21 6.03
N TRP A 68 1.09 -9.93 6.37
CA TRP A 68 1.83 -8.89 5.64
C TRP A 68 3.35 -9.10 5.65
N VAL A 69 3.88 -9.81 6.63
CA VAL A 69 5.29 -10.26 6.64
C VAL A 69 5.66 -11.18 5.45
N GLN A 70 4.66 -11.81 4.83
CA GLN A 70 4.86 -12.63 3.64
C GLN A 70 4.81 -11.81 2.35
N TYR A 71 4.08 -10.69 2.36
CA TYR A 71 3.94 -9.80 1.21
C TYR A 71 5.12 -8.85 1.07
N PHE A 72 5.59 -8.34 2.19
CA PHE A 72 6.65 -7.33 2.29
C PHE A 72 7.81 -7.90 3.12
N PRO A 73 8.89 -8.40 2.49
CA PRO A 73 9.98 -9.07 3.21
C PRO A 73 10.68 -8.22 4.27
N ASP A 74 10.65 -6.90 4.11
CA ASP A 74 11.22 -5.97 5.10
C ASP A 74 10.35 -5.81 6.34
N ILE A 75 9.05 -6.19 6.29
CA ILE A 75 8.18 -6.21 7.46
C ILE A 75 8.52 -7.42 8.33
N THR A 76 9.06 -7.17 9.49
CA THR A 76 9.46 -8.20 10.46
C THR A 76 8.33 -8.59 11.41
N LYS A 77 7.34 -7.70 11.59
CA LYS A 77 6.19 -7.91 12.47
C LYS A 77 4.97 -7.15 11.97
N SER A 78 3.81 -7.79 12.06
CA SER A 78 2.52 -7.17 11.76
C SER A 78 1.44 -7.78 12.66
N GLU A 79 0.85 -6.98 13.55
CA GLU A 79 -0.08 -7.46 14.59
C GLU A 79 -1.30 -6.55 14.70
N VAL A 80 -2.47 -7.16 14.88
CA VAL A 80 -3.69 -6.45 15.24
C VAL A 80 -3.74 -6.30 16.75
N LEU A 81 -3.58 -5.08 17.24
CA LEU A 81 -3.59 -4.77 18.66
C LEU A 81 -5.02 -4.66 19.23
N GLN A 82 -5.97 -4.17 18.42
CA GLN A 82 -7.34 -3.91 18.86
C GLN A 82 -8.30 -3.94 17.66
N LYS A 83 -9.55 -4.38 17.93
CA LYS A 83 -10.68 -4.28 16.99
C LYS A 83 -11.84 -3.57 17.69
N ARG A 84 -12.41 -2.56 17.04
CA ARG A 84 -13.63 -1.85 17.48
C ARG A 84 -14.52 -1.58 16.27
N GLY A 85 -15.48 -2.48 16.01
CA GLY A 85 -16.30 -2.41 14.80
C GLY A 85 -15.45 -2.51 13.54
N GLU A 86 -15.59 -1.54 12.64
CA GLU A 86 -14.84 -1.46 11.37
C GLU A 86 -13.42 -0.89 11.53
N VAL A 87 -13.07 -0.38 12.72
CA VAL A 87 -11.76 0.20 12.99
C VAL A 87 -10.88 -0.81 13.72
N LYS A 88 -9.68 -1.00 13.19
CA LYS A 88 -8.64 -1.82 13.81
C LYS A 88 -7.43 -0.97 14.15
N ARG A 89 -6.74 -1.30 15.23
CA ARG A 89 -5.40 -0.79 15.52
C ARG A 89 -4.37 -1.83 15.14
N LEU A 90 -3.40 -1.43 14.33
CA LEU A 90 -2.35 -2.29 13.80
C LEU A 90 -0.99 -1.77 14.27
N TYR A 91 -0.11 -2.69 14.64
CA TYR A 91 1.32 -2.43 14.83
C TYR A 91 2.10 -3.12 13.72
N GLN A 92 3.02 -2.38 13.10
CA GLN A 92 3.96 -2.95 12.15
C GLN A 92 5.38 -2.49 12.47
N ALA A 93 6.33 -3.42 12.36
CA ALA A 93 7.75 -3.15 12.39
C ALA A 93 8.38 -3.63 11.09
N ALA A 94 9.33 -2.87 10.59
CA ALA A 94 10.11 -3.21 9.41
C ALA A 94 11.59 -2.90 9.63
N GLN A 95 12.44 -3.62 8.93
CA GLN A 95 13.88 -3.42 8.99
C GLN A 95 14.45 -3.44 7.58
N LYS A 96 15.17 -2.38 7.21
CA LYS A 96 15.80 -2.26 5.91
C LYS A 96 17.29 -2.04 6.05
N ALA A 97 18.07 -2.95 5.48
CA ALA A 97 19.51 -2.80 5.41
C ALA A 97 19.90 -1.96 4.18
N PHE A 98 20.78 -0.99 4.38
CA PHE A 98 21.48 -0.24 3.36
C PHE A 98 22.98 -0.51 3.49
N LEU A 99 23.77 -0.13 2.50
CA LEU A 99 25.21 -0.43 2.48
C LEU A 99 25.98 -0.02 3.76
N PHE A 100 25.54 1.06 4.42
CA PHE A 100 26.26 1.64 5.56
C PHE A 100 25.42 1.74 6.85
N PHE A 101 24.12 1.41 6.79
CA PHE A 101 23.24 1.47 7.96
C PHE A 101 22.01 0.60 7.80
N THR A 102 21.34 0.33 8.91
CA THR A 102 20.04 -0.33 8.92
C THR A 102 18.99 0.63 9.43
N ALA A 103 17.95 0.84 8.64
CA ALA A 103 16.77 1.59 9.08
C ALA A 103 15.79 0.66 9.80
N HIS A 104 15.35 1.08 10.97
CA HIS A 104 14.28 0.43 11.71
C HIS A 104 13.04 1.31 11.65
N VAL A 105 11.92 0.72 11.28
CA VAL A 105 10.64 1.40 11.18
C VAL A 105 9.67 0.73 12.13
N GLU A 106 8.99 1.54 12.93
CA GLU A 106 7.86 1.11 13.77
C GLU A 106 6.70 2.07 13.56
N ILE A 107 5.52 1.52 13.29
CA ILE A 107 4.31 2.31 13.07
C ILE A 107 3.11 1.67 13.77
N TYR A 108 2.29 2.55 14.33
CA TYR A 108 0.97 2.22 14.84
C TYR A 108 -0.06 2.89 13.94
N LEU A 109 -0.97 2.10 13.44
CA LEU A 109 -1.92 2.51 12.42
C LEU A 109 -3.35 2.33 12.90
N SER A 110 -4.20 3.32 12.63
CA SER A 110 -5.64 3.14 12.58
C SER A 110 -6.01 2.63 11.20
N VAL A 111 -6.75 1.55 11.15
CA VAL A 111 -7.18 0.90 9.90
C VAL A 111 -8.69 0.88 9.83
N ILE A 112 -9.25 1.38 8.72
CA ILE A 112 -10.67 1.36 8.43
C ILE A 112 -10.90 0.47 7.22
N GLU A 113 -11.82 -0.48 7.36
CA GLU A 113 -12.18 -1.43 6.30
C GLU A 113 -13.58 -1.14 5.78
N GLU A 114 -13.70 -1.01 4.47
CA GLU A 114 -14.96 -1.06 3.73
C GLU A 114 -15.01 -2.40 3.01
N LEU A 115 -15.86 -3.30 3.50
CA LEU A 115 -15.90 -4.70 3.11
C LEU A 115 -15.90 -4.90 1.58
N GLY A 116 -14.88 -5.59 1.09
CA GLY A 116 -14.69 -5.90 -0.31
C GLY A 116 -14.36 -4.72 -1.21
N GLN A 117 -14.15 -3.51 -0.68
CA GLN A 117 -13.96 -2.31 -1.48
C GLN A 117 -12.65 -1.59 -1.17
N ARG A 118 -12.39 -1.30 0.11
CA ARG A 118 -11.30 -0.41 0.49
C ARG A 118 -10.75 -0.74 1.87
N VAL A 119 -9.44 -0.53 2.02
CA VAL A 119 -8.75 -0.54 3.31
C VAL A 119 -7.91 0.72 3.41
N GLN A 120 -8.14 1.51 4.44
CA GLN A 120 -7.40 2.74 4.70
C GLN A 120 -6.54 2.60 5.95
N PHE A 121 -5.29 3.05 5.85
CA PHE A 121 -4.33 3.08 6.94
C PHE A 121 -3.96 4.53 7.24
N ARG A 122 -3.99 4.91 8.51
CA ARG A 122 -3.58 6.23 8.98
C ARG A 122 -2.63 6.09 10.15
N LEU A 123 -1.55 6.85 10.12
CA LEU A 123 -0.57 6.87 11.20
C LEU A 123 -1.21 7.41 12.48
N GLU A 124 -1.07 6.66 13.59
CA GLU A 124 -1.33 7.15 14.95
C GLU A 124 -0.04 7.66 15.59
N LYS A 125 1.04 6.90 15.45
CA LYS A 125 2.39 7.25 15.92
C LYS A 125 3.43 6.34 15.29
N GLY A 126 4.68 6.74 15.26
CA GLY A 126 5.79 5.91 14.79
C GLY A 126 6.96 6.69 14.20
N THR A 127 7.72 6.02 13.36
CA THR A 127 8.98 6.51 12.78
C THR A 127 8.77 7.51 11.62
N PHE A 128 7.52 7.78 11.24
CA PHE A 128 7.19 8.77 10.22
C PHE A 128 6.58 10.04 10.85
N HIS A 129 6.83 11.17 10.20
CA HIS A 129 6.13 12.42 10.49
C HIS A 129 4.66 12.33 10.07
N ASP A 130 4.42 11.76 8.89
CA ASP A 130 3.11 11.34 8.41
C ASP A 130 3.22 10.03 7.63
N PHE A 131 2.15 9.27 7.65
CA PHE A 131 1.97 8.08 6.83
C PHE A 131 0.48 7.83 6.62
N SER A 132 0.14 7.60 5.39
CA SER A 132 -1.18 7.07 5.01
C SER A 132 -1.05 6.09 3.85
N ALA A 133 -1.89 5.08 3.86
CA ALA A 133 -1.97 4.15 2.75
C ALA A 133 -3.43 3.77 2.49
N GLU A 134 -3.73 3.46 1.24
CA GLU A 134 -5.05 3.00 0.83
C GLU A 134 -4.93 1.86 -0.17
N LEU A 135 -5.67 0.80 0.07
CA LEU A 135 -5.93 -0.28 -0.87
C LEU A 135 -7.36 -0.14 -1.37
N HIS A 136 -7.53 -0.04 -2.67
CA HIS A 136 -8.83 0.00 -3.32
C HIS A 136 -8.99 -1.19 -4.26
N LEU A 137 -10.13 -1.89 -4.16
CA LEU A 137 -10.43 -3.07 -4.95
C LEU A 137 -11.59 -2.80 -5.89
N GLN A 138 -11.41 -3.16 -7.15
CA GLN A 138 -12.46 -3.07 -8.17
C GLN A 138 -12.55 -4.37 -8.94
N ASP A 139 -13.75 -4.77 -9.31
CA ASP A 139 -13.94 -5.85 -10.26
C ASP A 139 -13.41 -5.40 -11.63
N TYR A 140 -12.54 -6.20 -12.22
CA TYR A 140 -11.95 -5.92 -13.52
C TYR A 140 -11.69 -7.21 -14.28
N ALA A 141 -12.13 -7.29 -15.54
CA ALA A 141 -12.11 -8.52 -16.31
C ALA A 141 -12.74 -9.68 -15.49
N ASN A 142 -12.05 -10.81 -15.38
CA ASN A 142 -12.49 -11.96 -14.60
C ASN A 142 -11.84 -12.04 -13.20
N GLY A 143 -11.44 -10.89 -12.64
CA GLY A 143 -10.75 -10.84 -11.37
C GLY A 143 -10.87 -9.47 -10.70
N THR A 144 -9.84 -9.10 -9.96
CA THR A 144 -9.78 -7.87 -9.16
C THR A 144 -8.60 -7.02 -9.59
N LEU A 145 -8.85 -5.74 -9.85
CA LEU A 145 -7.83 -4.72 -9.88
C LEU A 145 -7.64 -4.17 -8.47
N LEU A 146 -6.43 -4.28 -7.97
CA LEU A 146 -5.99 -3.68 -6.71
C LEU A 146 -5.17 -2.43 -7.00
N THR A 147 -5.60 -1.30 -6.46
CA THR A 147 -4.85 -0.04 -6.42
C THR A 147 -4.30 0.17 -5.02
N TYR A 148 -2.99 0.36 -4.89
CA TYR A 148 -2.32 0.62 -3.62
C TYR A 148 -1.62 1.96 -3.68
N THR A 149 -2.10 2.93 -2.90
CA THR A 149 -1.50 4.27 -2.79
C THR A 149 -0.88 4.42 -1.42
N VAL A 150 0.37 4.89 -1.38
CA VAL A 150 1.11 5.18 -0.14
C VAL A 150 1.64 6.60 -0.20
N LYS A 151 1.45 7.34 0.89
CA LYS A 151 2.06 8.65 1.15
C LYS A 151 2.82 8.54 2.46
N ALA A 152 4.07 8.97 2.48
CA ALA A 152 4.89 8.94 3.68
C ALA A 152 5.93 10.06 3.70
N THR A 153 6.13 10.63 4.89
CA THR A 153 7.22 11.57 5.17
C THR A 153 7.98 11.04 6.40
N PRO A 154 9.25 10.65 6.26
CA PRO A 154 10.08 10.23 7.39
C PRO A 154 10.26 11.34 8.43
N ASN A 155 10.47 10.97 9.71
CA ASN A 155 10.78 11.93 10.77
C ASN A 155 12.13 12.65 10.58
N ILE A 156 13.04 12.00 9.88
CA ILE A 156 14.35 12.56 9.53
C ILE A 156 14.46 12.68 8.00
N PRO A 157 15.09 13.75 7.49
CA PRO A 157 15.32 13.86 6.06
C PRO A 157 16.16 12.69 5.54
N ILE A 158 15.62 11.99 4.56
CA ILE A 158 16.29 10.90 3.84
C ILE A 158 16.65 11.42 2.45
N PRO A 159 17.87 11.18 1.95
CA PRO A 159 18.22 11.58 0.60
C PRO A 159 17.23 11.01 -0.42
N SER A 160 16.78 11.86 -1.35
CA SER A 160 15.72 11.52 -2.32
C SER A 160 16.03 10.28 -3.16
N ILE A 161 17.30 9.97 -3.36
CA ILE A 161 17.71 8.77 -4.09
C ILE A 161 17.22 7.47 -3.42
N PHE A 162 17.21 7.39 -2.08
CA PHE A 162 16.71 6.22 -1.36
C PHE A 162 15.18 6.14 -1.42
N ILE A 163 14.49 7.29 -1.37
CA ILE A 163 13.03 7.35 -1.54
C ILE A 163 12.66 6.88 -2.95
N GLN A 164 13.35 7.38 -3.97
CA GLN A 164 13.13 6.96 -5.37
C GLN A 164 13.43 5.47 -5.56
N GLN A 165 14.48 4.94 -4.97
CA GLN A 165 14.80 3.51 -5.03
C GLN A 165 13.68 2.67 -4.41
N ALA A 166 13.21 3.02 -3.22
CA ALA A 166 12.10 2.32 -2.57
C ALA A 166 10.84 2.33 -3.43
N MET A 167 10.51 3.47 -4.01
CA MET A 167 9.29 3.61 -4.83
C MET A 167 9.40 2.93 -6.19
N ASN A 168 10.54 3.06 -6.88
CA ASN A 168 10.71 2.57 -8.25
C ASN A 168 11.00 1.06 -8.33
N PHE A 169 11.68 0.50 -7.35
CA PHE A 169 12.16 -0.88 -7.42
C PHE A 169 11.59 -1.78 -6.34
N GLU A 170 11.53 -1.30 -5.11
CA GLU A 170 11.14 -2.14 -3.98
C GLU A 170 9.61 -2.34 -3.93
N LEU A 171 8.82 -1.27 -4.06
CA LEU A 171 7.37 -1.40 -4.04
C LEU A 171 6.85 -2.33 -5.15
N PRO A 172 7.23 -2.18 -6.44
CA PRO A 172 6.81 -3.13 -7.46
C PRO A 172 7.24 -4.58 -7.17
N THR A 173 8.43 -4.77 -6.61
CA THR A 173 8.93 -6.11 -6.24
C THR A 173 8.10 -6.71 -5.11
N ASN A 174 7.80 -5.93 -4.08
CA ASN A 174 6.95 -6.37 -2.98
C ASN A 174 5.51 -6.65 -3.44
N MET A 175 4.98 -5.84 -4.34
CA MET A 175 3.66 -6.07 -4.94
C MET A 175 3.62 -7.37 -5.77
N ARG A 176 4.69 -7.71 -6.52
CA ARG A 176 4.79 -9.02 -7.20
C ARG A 176 4.79 -10.17 -6.20
N LYS A 177 5.53 -10.02 -5.10
CA LYS A 177 5.55 -11.02 -4.03
C LYS A 177 4.16 -11.18 -3.40
N MET A 178 3.50 -10.07 -3.08
CA MET A 178 2.13 -10.07 -2.57
C MET A 178 1.18 -10.79 -3.52
N ARG A 179 1.23 -10.47 -4.83
CA ARG A 179 0.43 -11.15 -5.85
C ARG A 179 0.68 -12.65 -5.87
N GLN A 180 1.95 -13.06 -5.85
CA GLN A 180 2.33 -14.47 -5.83
C GLN A 180 1.72 -15.18 -4.61
N VAL A 181 1.88 -14.64 -3.41
CA VAL A 181 1.37 -15.24 -2.18
C VAL A 181 -0.15 -15.32 -2.20
N ILE A 182 -0.84 -14.26 -2.61
CA ILE A 182 -2.31 -14.23 -2.68
C ILE A 182 -2.84 -15.28 -3.68
N CYS A 183 -2.22 -15.40 -4.85
CA CYS A 183 -2.68 -16.32 -5.89
C CYS A 183 -2.33 -17.80 -5.60
N THR A 184 -1.33 -18.09 -4.77
CA THR A 184 -0.93 -19.48 -4.42
C THR A 184 -1.60 -20.03 -3.17
N SER A 185 -2.34 -19.21 -2.45
CA SER A 185 -2.98 -19.57 -1.17
C SER A 185 -4.41 -20.10 -1.36
N GLN A 186 -4.64 -20.84 -2.43
CA GLN A 186 -5.94 -21.51 -2.70
C GLN A 186 -5.93 -22.94 -2.18
#